data_d2ef7b60ba4b628ac27c55ab1ba1fa7a
#
_entry.id   d2ef7b60ba4b628ac27c55ab1ba1fa7a
#
_cell.length_a   1.000
_cell.length_b   1.000
_cell.length_c   1.000
_cell.angle_alpha   90.00
_cell.angle_beta   90.00
_cell.angle_gamma   90.00
#
_symmetry.space_group_name_H-M   'P 1'
#
loop_
_entity.id
_entity.type
_entity.pdbx_description
1 polymer ?
#
loop_
_entity_poly.entity_id
_entity_poly.type
_entity_poly.pdbx_seq_one_letter_code
_entity_poly.pdbx_strand_id
1 'polypeptide(L)'
;MKTKKEIFNEYLEEYLKTDKDRKTLLLNHVCFVTKMHRKAAIRKFRTLQLRDPYRQEQRGRSEYYGPDVTVALKEVWVAGNDVCGELLHPVIGEYIDILIRDKMWKHVDATTAKLRAMKLATVKRRVGNFLKARGKRSGVSATRPSHLKNIIPIFNGPWKELPPGNGQIDTVLHNDTMLGDAVYTLNYTDSATCLCIQRAQWNKGQEATLESMKEIKKKLPYPWLMAHPDTGSEFINFLVKEWFEDNDIKFTRSRPGRKNDNMYVEERNGHVIRKMIGYVSLTCRGVVKPLNEYYYVLYPYLMHFVTVRRMIGKEKDNSKYKRIYEKVPMTPYQRILLHPSVSEENKKKLKIEHVKLNPLILKKEMEKRINKVYDIQQRFGNKRD
;
A
#
# COMPACT_ATOMS: atom_id res chain seq x y z
N MET A 1 45.18 -3.31 6.23
CA MET A 1 45.40 -3.89 7.58
C MET A 1 44.92 -5.32 7.58
N LYS A 2 45.76 -6.33 7.90
CA LYS A 2 45.31 -7.75 7.92
C LYS A 2 44.31 -7.97 9.04
N THR A 3 43.24 -8.73 8.76
CA THR A 3 42.26 -9.12 9.79
C THR A 3 42.85 -10.11 10.78
N LYS A 4 42.31 -10.17 12.00
CA LYS A 4 42.77 -11.17 13.00
C LYS A 4 42.75 -12.59 12.46
N LYS A 5 41.80 -12.91 11.55
CA LYS A 5 41.65 -14.24 10.94
C LYS A 5 42.83 -14.53 9.97
N GLU A 6 43.22 -13.57 9.17
CA GLU A 6 44.32 -13.69 8.22
C GLU A 6 45.65 -13.88 8.98
N ILE A 7 45.88 -13.14 10.06
CA ILE A 7 47.08 -13.29 10.92
C ILE A 7 47.16 -14.73 11.49
N PHE A 8 46.07 -15.25 12.03
CA PHE A 8 46.08 -16.63 12.56
C PHE A 8 46.28 -17.69 11.48
N ASN A 9 45.73 -17.52 10.29
CA ASN A 9 45.93 -18.44 9.17
C ASN A 9 47.38 -18.41 8.68
N GLU A 10 47.99 -17.24 8.61
CA GLU A 10 49.40 -17.05 8.17
C GLU A 10 50.38 -17.78 9.09
N TYR A 11 50.17 -17.72 10.40
CA TYR A 11 51.06 -18.36 11.38
C TYR A 11 50.64 -19.80 11.74
N LEU A 12 49.56 -20.35 11.20
CA LEU A 12 49.04 -21.65 11.60
C LEU A 12 49.99 -22.79 11.28
N GLU A 13 50.58 -22.81 10.09
CA GLU A 13 51.45 -23.86 9.65
C GLU A 13 52.76 -23.90 10.46
N GLU A 14 53.38 -22.75 10.71
CA GLU A 14 54.54 -22.58 11.53
C GLU A 14 54.23 -23.01 12.99
N TYR A 15 53.10 -22.58 13.57
CA TYR A 15 52.67 -22.95 14.92
C TYR A 15 52.47 -24.46 15.08
N LEU A 16 52.05 -25.16 14.05
CA LEU A 16 51.82 -26.63 14.12
C LEU A 16 53.12 -27.43 14.02
N LYS A 17 54.08 -26.98 13.21
CA LYS A 17 55.31 -27.73 12.88
C LYS A 17 56.46 -27.44 13.84
N THR A 18 56.39 -26.41 14.67
CA THR A 18 57.51 -25.93 15.49
C THR A 18 57.52 -26.50 16.92
N ASP A 19 58.67 -26.42 17.61
CA ASP A 19 58.85 -26.84 18.99
C ASP A 19 58.16 -25.93 20.04
N LYS A 20 58.26 -26.31 21.34
CA LYS A 20 57.54 -25.62 22.42
C LYS A 20 58.02 -24.19 22.64
N ASP A 21 59.31 -23.94 22.50
CA ASP A 21 59.90 -22.60 22.79
C ASP A 21 59.54 -21.65 21.66
N ARG A 22 59.67 -22.07 20.42
CA ARG A 22 59.26 -21.30 19.26
C ARG A 22 57.74 -21.05 19.23
N LYS A 23 56.91 -22.04 19.62
CA LYS A 23 55.48 -21.84 19.83
C LYS A 23 55.17 -20.74 20.83
N THR A 24 55.95 -20.63 21.87
CA THR A 24 55.78 -19.60 22.89
C THR A 24 56.08 -18.21 22.34
N LEU A 25 57.17 -18.06 21.56
CA LEU A 25 57.49 -16.81 20.90
C LEU A 25 56.43 -16.38 19.90
N LEU A 26 55.97 -17.32 19.07
CA LEU A 26 54.90 -17.11 18.09
C LEU A 26 53.58 -16.68 18.72
N LEU A 27 53.19 -17.34 19.83
CA LEU A 27 52.01 -16.95 20.59
C LEU A 27 52.13 -15.55 21.16
N ASN A 28 53.30 -15.17 21.69
CA ASN A 28 53.54 -13.83 22.22
C ASN A 28 53.41 -12.78 21.11
N HIS A 29 53.99 -13.06 19.94
CA HIS A 29 53.88 -12.19 18.77
C HIS A 29 52.45 -12.03 18.32
N VAL A 30 51.72 -13.13 18.11
CA VAL A 30 50.32 -13.10 17.67
C VAL A 30 49.42 -12.41 18.70
N CYS A 31 49.65 -12.62 20.00
CA CYS A 31 48.91 -11.92 21.05
C CYS A 31 49.19 -10.42 21.05
N PHE A 32 50.44 -10.02 20.81
CA PHE A 32 50.80 -8.60 20.69
C PHE A 32 50.13 -7.92 19.53
N VAL A 33 50.19 -8.52 18.33
CA VAL A 33 49.60 -7.96 17.11
C VAL A 33 48.05 -7.95 17.16
N THR A 34 47.47 -9.02 17.64
CA THR A 34 45.97 -9.16 17.65
C THR A 34 45.30 -8.58 18.86
N LYS A 35 46.10 -8.19 19.90
CA LYS A 35 45.62 -7.77 21.22
C LYS A 35 44.70 -8.81 21.89
N MET A 36 44.95 -10.10 21.64
CA MET A 36 44.19 -11.20 22.22
C MET A 36 44.92 -11.80 23.44
N HIS A 37 44.11 -12.24 24.43
CA HIS A 37 44.64 -12.98 25.56
C HIS A 37 45.23 -14.33 25.13
N ARG A 38 46.37 -14.75 25.71
CA ARG A 38 47.12 -15.96 25.32
C ARG A 38 46.26 -17.23 25.26
N LYS A 39 45.40 -17.49 26.26
CA LYS A 39 44.47 -18.65 26.22
C LYS A 39 43.46 -18.60 25.08
N ALA A 40 43.04 -17.39 24.65
CA ALA A 40 42.16 -17.22 23.50
C ALA A 40 42.89 -17.47 22.19
N ALA A 41 44.17 -17.06 22.07
CA ALA A 41 45.00 -17.34 20.90
C ALA A 41 45.28 -18.87 20.74
N ILE A 42 45.60 -19.56 21.80
CA ILE A 42 45.77 -21.02 21.79
C ILE A 42 44.49 -21.73 21.34
N ARG A 43 43.35 -21.35 21.92
CA ARG A 43 42.04 -21.92 21.48
C ARG A 43 41.76 -21.65 20.03
N LYS A 44 42.16 -20.49 19.53
CA LYS A 44 41.96 -20.13 18.11
C LYS A 44 42.81 -20.97 17.19
N PHE A 45 44.09 -21.18 17.47
CA PHE A 45 44.95 -22.10 16.71
C PHE A 45 44.41 -23.53 16.73
N ARG A 46 43.99 -24.05 17.91
CA ARG A 46 43.39 -25.38 18.02
C ARG A 46 42.11 -25.50 17.19
N THR A 47 41.27 -24.47 17.17
CA THR A 47 40.06 -24.46 16.33
C THR A 47 40.39 -24.49 14.85
N LEU A 48 41.42 -23.78 14.42
CA LEU A 48 41.85 -23.76 13.02
C LEU A 48 42.51 -25.08 12.61
N GLN A 49 43.28 -25.73 13.50
CA GLN A 49 43.86 -27.05 13.26
C GLN A 49 42.81 -28.15 13.03
N LEU A 50 41.67 -28.07 13.76
CA LEU A 50 40.61 -29.04 13.67
C LEU A 50 39.61 -28.74 12.53
N ARG A 51 39.90 -27.69 11.77
CA ARG A 51 38.98 -27.22 10.72
C ARG A 51 39.30 -27.90 9.39
N ASP A 52 38.31 -28.55 8.82
CA ASP A 52 38.33 -28.99 7.43
C ASP A 52 38.39 -27.74 6.49
N PRO A 53 39.47 -27.58 5.69
CA PRO A 53 39.62 -26.44 4.80
C PRO A 53 38.54 -26.38 3.71
N TYR A 54 37.90 -27.48 3.39
CA TYR A 54 36.84 -27.58 2.37
C TYR A 54 35.42 -27.43 2.94
N ARG A 55 35.28 -27.44 4.25
CA ARG A 55 33.98 -27.27 4.91
C ARG A 55 33.57 -25.80 4.93
N GLN A 56 32.52 -25.46 4.21
CA GLN A 56 31.90 -24.12 4.32
C GLN A 56 31.39 -23.87 5.75
N GLU A 57 31.85 -22.78 6.37
CA GLU A 57 31.35 -22.36 7.69
C GLU A 57 29.88 -21.95 7.61
N GLN A 58 29.01 -22.80 8.08
CA GLN A 58 27.63 -22.41 8.36
C GLN A 58 27.58 -21.73 9.73
N ARG A 59 27.75 -20.39 9.75
CA ARG A 59 27.59 -19.57 10.97
C ARG A 59 26.17 -19.07 11.05
N GLY A 60 25.45 -19.45 12.08
CA GLY A 60 24.14 -18.95 12.39
C GLY A 60 23.13 -20.03 12.71
N ARG A 61 21.98 -19.62 13.23
CA ARG A 61 20.82 -20.49 13.43
C ARG A 61 20.26 -20.86 12.07
N SER A 62 19.88 -22.13 11.86
CA SER A 62 19.22 -22.57 10.64
C SER A 62 18.01 -21.68 10.33
N GLU A 63 17.87 -21.27 9.06
CA GLU A 63 16.79 -20.37 8.64
C GLU A 63 15.49 -21.17 8.53
N TYR A 64 14.55 -20.92 9.45
CA TYR A 64 13.25 -21.60 9.46
C TYR A 64 12.38 -21.20 8.24
N TYR A 65 12.45 -19.94 7.83
CA TYR A 65 11.77 -19.40 6.65
C TYR A 65 12.78 -19.25 5.52
N GLY A 66 12.91 -20.25 4.68
CA GLY A 66 13.83 -20.29 3.54
C GLY A 66 13.45 -19.38 2.37
N PRO A 67 14.23 -19.46 1.28
CA PRO A 67 13.91 -18.75 0.04
C PRO A 67 12.54 -19.10 -0.54
N ASP A 68 12.12 -20.37 -0.43
CA ASP A 68 10.82 -20.88 -0.83
C ASP A 68 9.66 -20.13 -0.19
N VAL A 69 9.71 -19.93 1.14
CA VAL A 69 8.71 -19.13 1.88
C VAL A 69 8.77 -17.65 1.50
N THR A 70 9.95 -17.14 1.14
CA THR A 70 10.10 -15.76 0.70
C THR A 70 9.47 -15.52 -0.67
N VAL A 71 9.61 -16.48 -1.59
CA VAL A 71 8.97 -16.42 -2.91
C VAL A 71 7.45 -16.51 -2.76
N ALA A 72 6.94 -17.43 -1.96
CA ALA A 72 5.51 -17.56 -1.67
C ALA A 72 4.94 -16.27 -1.03
N LEU A 73 5.63 -15.67 -0.06
CA LEU A 73 5.24 -14.37 0.52
C LEU A 73 5.23 -13.25 -0.51
N LYS A 74 6.19 -13.24 -1.45
CA LYS A 74 6.26 -12.23 -2.51
C LYS A 74 5.09 -12.34 -3.47
N GLU A 75 4.64 -13.54 -3.81
CA GLU A 75 3.45 -13.76 -4.65
C GLU A 75 2.18 -13.21 -3.99
N VAL A 76 1.95 -13.53 -2.72
CA VAL A 76 0.84 -12.96 -1.93
C VAL A 76 0.97 -11.45 -1.80
N TRP A 77 2.18 -10.91 -1.61
CA TRP A 77 2.43 -9.48 -1.53
C TRP A 77 2.11 -8.74 -2.83
N VAL A 78 2.46 -9.30 -3.98
CA VAL A 78 2.10 -8.76 -5.30
C VAL A 78 0.59 -8.81 -5.51
N ALA A 79 -0.07 -9.92 -5.17
CA ALA A 79 -1.53 -10.02 -5.22
C ALA A 79 -2.20 -8.98 -4.33
N GLY A 80 -1.61 -8.63 -3.18
CA GLY A 80 -2.04 -7.60 -2.25
C GLY A 80 -1.64 -6.16 -2.61
N ASN A 81 -1.23 -5.91 -3.86
CA ASN A 81 -0.83 -4.58 -4.34
C ASN A 81 0.34 -3.95 -3.59
N ASP A 82 1.34 -4.75 -3.26
CA ASP A 82 2.60 -4.29 -2.67
C ASP A 82 2.41 -3.45 -1.38
N VAL A 83 1.43 -3.81 -0.56
CA VAL A 83 1.15 -3.11 0.71
C VAL A 83 2.21 -3.41 1.77
N CYS A 84 2.25 -2.60 2.84
CA CYS A 84 3.13 -2.89 3.98
C CYS A 84 2.70 -4.17 4.72
N GLY A 85 3.64 -4.76 5.48
CA GLY A 85 3.40 -6.04 6.14
C GLY A 85 2.23 -6.04 7.14
N GLU A 86 1.91 -4.89 7.74
CA GLU A 86 0.74 -4.74 8.62
C GLU A 86 -0.59 -4.91 7.89
N LEU A 87 -0.67 -4.42 6.65
CA LEU A 87 -1.87 -4.53 5.82
C LEU A 87 -1.97 -5.89 5.15
N LEU A 88 -0.83 -6.53 4.84
CA LEU A 88 -0.79 -7.84 4.20
C LEU A 88 -1.13 -8.97 5.15
N HIS A 89 -0.59 -8.95 6.38
CA HIS A 89 -0.64 -10.06 7.31
C HIS A 89 -2.05 -10.63 7.55
N PRO A 90 -3.12 -9.82 7.78
CA PRO A 90 -4.46 -10.35 8.07
C PRO A 90 -5.14 -11.04 6.89
N VAL A 91 -4.68 -10.82 5.66
CA VAL A 91 -5.29 -11.39 4.44
C VAL A 91 -4.44 -12.50 3.78
N ILE A 92 -3.26 -12.82 4.33
CA ILE A 92 -2.38 -13.86 3.76
C ILE A 92 -3.13 -15.20 3.64
N GLY A 93 -3.84 -15.62 4.68
CA GLY A 93 -4.60 -16.88 4.69
C GLY A 93 -5.65 -16.93 3.59
N GLU A 94 -6.50 -15.90 3.51
CA GLU A 94 -7.55 -15.76 2.51
C GLU A 94 -7.01 -15.78 1.08
N TYR A 95 -5.92 -15.06 0.82
CA TYR A 95 -5.31 -15.04 -0.51
C TYR A 95 -4.79 -16.42 -0.91
N ILE A 96 -4.13 -17.12 0.00
CA ILE A 96 -3.66 -18.50 -0.25
C ILE A 96 -4.84 -19.42 -0.56
N ASP A 97 -5.95 -19.34 0.20
CA ASP A 97 -7.14 -20.17 -0.02
C ASP A 97 -7.75 -19.94 -1.41
N ILE A 98 -7.85 -18.69 -1.83
CA ILE A 98 -8.36 -18.32 -3.15
C ILE A 98 -7.42 -18.83 -4.26
N LEU A 99 -6.10 -18.67 -4.09
CA LEU A 99 -5.13 -19.12 -5.08
C LEU A 99 -5.08 -20.65 -5.19
N ILE A 100 -5.28 -21.39 -4.09
CA ILE A 100 -5.42 -22.86 -4.08
C ILE A 100 -6.70 -23.27 -4.81
N ARG A 101 -7.85 -22.66 -4.44
CA ARG A 101 -9.15 -22.93 -5.09
C ARG A 101 -9.06 -22.82 -6.63
N ASP A 102 -8.38 -21.78 -7.10
CA ASP A 102 -8.26 -21.46 -8.52
C ASP A 102 -7.05 -22.13 -9.20
N LYS A 103 -6.40 -23.10 -8.51
CA LYS A 103 -5.22 -23.85 -9.00
C LYS A 103 -4.05 -22.96 -9.44
N MET A 104 -3.93 -21.79 -8.85
CA MET A 104 -2.86 -20.80 -9.11
C MET A 104 -1.71 -20.87 -8.10
N TRP A 105 -1.89 -21.56 -6.96
CA TRP A 105 -0.88 -21.73 -5.92
C TRP A 105 0.01 -22.93 -6.23
N LYS A 106 1.30 -22.69 -6.48
CA LYS A 106 2.28 -23.70 -6.90
C LYS A 106 3.29 -24.10 -5.82
N HIS A 107 3.07 -23.65 -4.58
CA HIS A 107 3.97 -23.95 -3.48
C HIS A 107 3.55 -25.22 -2.74
N VAL A 108 4.57 -25.93 -2.20
CA VAL A 108 4.33 -27.16 -1.43
C VAL A 108 3.66 -26.89 -0.08
N ASP A 109 2.96 -27.88 0.46
CA ASP A 109 2.20 -27.73 1.70
C ASP A 109 3.04 -27.27 2.89
N ALA A 110 4.29 -27.76 3.01
CA ALA A 110 5.21 -27.35 4.06
C ALA A 110 5.55 -25.83 4.00
N THR A 111 5.75 -25.28 2.79
CA THR A 111 5.98 -23.84 2.58
C THR A 111 4.72 -23.05 2.88
N THR A 112 3.57 -23.54 2.45
CA THR A 112 2.25 -22.94 2.70
C THR A 112 1.95 -22.85 4.19
N ALA A 113 2.16 -23.96 4.94
CA ALA A 113 1.98 -24.01 6.38
C ALA A 113 2.90 -23.00 7.13
N LYS A 114 4.18 -22.94 6.74
CA LYS A 114 5.13 -21.95 7.29
C LYS A 114 4.68 -20.51 7.02
N LEU A 115 4.19 -20.22 5.81
CA LEU A 115 3.73 -18.88 5.46
C LEU A 115 2.50 -18.47 6.26
N ARG A 116 1.51 -19.36 6.42
CA ARG A 116 0.31 -19.12 7.25
C ARG A 116 0.66 -18.89 8.73
N ALA A 117 1.65 -19.61 9.25
CA ALA A 117 2.13 -19.47 10.63
C ALA A 117 3.08 -18.28 10.85
N MET A 118 3.39 -17.50 9.80
CA MET A 118 4.37 -16.42 9.89
C MET A 118 3.84 -15.24 10.72
N LYS A 119 4.56 -14.93 11.80
CA LYS A 119 4.19 -13.82 12.71
C LYS A 119 4.31 -12.46 12.01
N LEU A 120 3.46 -11.50 12.39
CA LEU A 120 3.42 -10.15 11.86
C LEU A 120 4.81 -9.47 11.80
N ALA A 121 5.61 -9.59 12.85
CA ALA A 121 6.96 -8.99 12.88
C ALA A 121 7.86 -9.53 11.76
N THR A 122 7.76 -10.82 11.43
CA THR A 122 8.54 -11.46 10.35
C THR A 122 8.03 -11.00 8.98
N VAL A 123 6.70 -10.94 8.79
CA VAL A 123 6.09 -10.40 7.56
C VAL A 123 6.54 -8.96 7.33
N LYS A 124 6.45 -8.09 8.35
CA LYS A 124 6.92 -6.69 8.27
C LYS A 124 8.36 -6.57 7.81
N ARG A 125 9.26 -7.35 8.42
CA ARG A 125 10.69 -7.34 8.08
C ARG A 125 10.94 -7.76 6.64
N ARG A 126 10.30 -8.85 6.17
CA ARG A 126 10.49 -9.36 4.80
C ARG A 126 9.85 -8.46 3.74
N VAL A 127 8.63 -8.00 3.96
CA VAL A 127 7.94 -7.03 3.11
C VAL A 127 8.70 -5.70 3.07
N GLY A 128 9.29 -5.27 4.19
CA GLY A 128 10.15 -4.09 4.24
C GLY A 128 11.35 -4.16 3.27
N ASN A 129 11.92 -5.35 3.07
CA ASN A 129 12.99 -5.55 2.07
C ASN A 129 12.46 -5.45 0.64
N PHE A 130 11.25 -5.96 0.36
CA PHE A 130 10.61 -5.82 -0.97
C PHE A 130 10.33 -4.34 -1.29
N LEU A 131 9.83 -3.58 -0.32
CA LEU A 131 9.54 -2.16 -0.48
C LEU A 131 10.79 -1.29 -0.70
N LYS A 132 11.91 -1.60 -0.03
CA LYS A 132 13.18 -0.90 -0.22
C LYS A 132 13.72 -1.01 -1.64
N ALA A 133 13.51 -2.14 -2.30
CA ALA A 133 13.96 -2.38 -3.66
C ALA A 133 13.17 -1.57 -4.73
N ARG A 134 12.05 -0.94 -4.36
CA ARG A 134 11.11 -0.32 -5.31
C ARG A 134 11.30 1.19 -5.56
N GLY A 135 11.89 2.00 -4.64
CA GLY A 135 12.13 3.46 -4.79
C GLY A 135 10.95 4.40 -4.44
N LYS A 136 11.13 5.76 -4.46
CA LYS A 136 10.15 6.81 -4.02
C LYS A 136 9.63 7.71 -5.17
N ARG A 137 8.43 8.37 -5.00
CA ARG A 137 7.72 9.25 -5.98
C ARG A 137 7.10 10.52 -5.32
N SER A 138 6.85 11.66 -6.07
CA SER A 138 6.36 12.97 -5.56
C SER A 138 5.39 13.73 -6.52
N GLY A 139 4.63 14.79 -6.08
CA GLY A 139 3.64 15.59 -6.85
C GLY A 139 3.11 16.92 -6.21
N VAL A 140 2.26 17.78 -6.90
CA VAL A 140 1.88 19.19 -6.60
C VAL A 140 0.36 19.51 -6.70
N SER A 141 -0.20 20.62 -6.05
CA SER A 141 -1.65 20.99 -6.00
C SER A 141 -1.97 22.51 -5.81
N ALA A 142 -3.18 23.04 -6.27
CA ALA A 142 -3.71 24.43 -6.04
C ALA A 142 -5.24 24.64 -6.25
N THR A 143 -5.92 25.70 -5.63
CA THR A 143 -7.38 26.00 -5.63
C THR A 143 -7.75 27.51 -5.64
N ARG A 144 -9.03 27.93 -6.09
CA ARG A 144 -9.57 29.30 -6.24
C ARG A 144 -10.87 29.58 -5.46
N PRO A 145 -11.33 30.87 -5.19
CA PRO A 145 -12.49 31.23 -4.36
C PRO A 145 -13.85 31.30 -5.11
N SER A 146 -15.00 31.06 -4.38
CA SER A 146 -16.38 31.10 -4.89
C SER A 146 -17.39 31.55 -3.80
N HIS A 147 -18.51 32.26 -4.21
CA HIS A 147 -19.55 32.83 -3.35
C HIS A 147 -20.43 31.77 -2.64
N LEU A 148 -20.72 30.65 -3.30
CA LEU A 148 -21.49 29.52 -2.75
C LEU A 148 -20.89 28.91 -1.47
N LYS A 149 -19.63 29.21 -1.17
CA LYS A 149 -18.98 28.81 0.08
C LYS A 149 -19.67 29.33 1.34
N ASN A 150 -20.47 30.39 1.23
CA ASN A 150 -21.22 30.92 2.38
C ASN A 150 -22.54 30.17 2.63
N ILE A 151 -23.07 29.44 1.63
CA ILE A 151 -24.35 28.74 1.69
C ILE A 151 -24.16 27.30 2.14
N ILE A 152 -23.11 26.63 1.64
CA ILE A 152 -22.84 25.22 1.94
C ILE A 152 -22.21 25.09 3.33
N PRO A 153 -22.81 24.32 4.26
CA PRO A 153 -22.34 24.24 5.65
C PRO A 153 -20.97 23.56 5.74
N ILE A 154 -20.14 24.08 6.66
CA ILE A 154 -18.86 23.46 7.01
C ILE A 154 -19.13 22.24 7.90
N PHE A 155 -18.41 21.14 7.64
CA PHE A 155 -18.39 19.97 8.50
C PHE A 155 -16.93 19.58 8.82
N ASN A 156 -16.62 19.40 10.10
CA ASN A 156 -15.27 19.08 10.57
C ASN A 156 -15.20 17.81 11.45
N GLY A 157 -16.25 16.99 11.42
CA GLY A 157 -16.36 15.76 12.18
C GLY A 157 -17.36 15.85 13.35
N PRO A 158 -17.48 14.81 14.14
CA PRO A 158 -16.67 13.59 14.20
C PRO A 158 -16.96 12.59 13.08
N TRP A 159 -15.98 12.29 12.25
CA TRP A 159 -16.11 11.36 11.12
C TRP A 159 -16.25 9.89 11.55
N LYS A 160 -15.66 9.51 12.68
CA LYS A 160 -15.63 8.11 13.16
C LYS A 160 -17.01 7.57 13.58
N GLU A 161 -17.94 8.46 13.92
CA GLU A 161 -19.27 8.14 14.42
C GLU A 161 -20.32 8.08 13.31
N LEU A 162 -19.97 8.47 12.11
CA LEU A 162 -20.88 8.48 10.97
C LEU A 162 -21.06 7.08 10.39
N PRO A 163 -22.29 6.68 10.01
CA PRO A 163 -22.56 5.43 9.32
C PRO A 163 -22.01 5.42 7.89
N PRO A 164 -21.94 4.26 7.21
CA PRO A 164 -21.69 4.17 5.78
C PRO A 164 -22.58 5.09 4.95
N GLY A 165 -22.04 5.63 3.86
CA GLY A 165 -22.73 6.63 3.03
C GLY A 165 -22.30 8.07 3.32
N ASN A 166 -21.45 8.29 4.31
CA ASN A 166 -20.87 9.59 4.60
C ASN A 166 -19.44 9.66 4.05
N GLY A 167 -19.29 10.26 2.87
CA GLY A 167 -18.04 10.22 2.13
C GLY A 167 -17.45 11.57 1.79
N GLN A 168 -16.13 11.58 1.68
CA GLN A 168 -15.33 12.70 1.18
C GLN A 168 -15.10 12.53 -0.31
N ILE A 169 -15.05 13.64 -1.04
CA ILE A 169 -14.86 13.67 -2.49
C ILE A 169 -13.71 14.62 -2.82
N ASP A 170 -12.89 14.23 -3.79
CA ASP A 170 -11.83 15.08 -4.31
C ASP A 170 -11.51 14.73 -5.76
N THR A 171 -10.90 15.67 -6.49
CA THR A 171 -10.42 15.45 -7.86
C THR A 171 -8.90 15.39 -7.92
N VAL A 172 -8.39 14.38 -8.61
CA VAL A 172 -6.95 14.20 -8.86
C VAL A 172 -6.64 14.54 -10.31
N LEU A 173 -5.84 15.57 -10.53
CA LEU A 173 -5.33 15.94 -11.85
C LEU A 173 -4.24 14.95 -12.29
N HIS A 174 -4.38 14.38 -13.48
CA HIS A 174 -3.35 13.57 -14.13
C HIS A 174 -2.54 14.43 -15.11
N ASN A 175 -1.93 15.49 -14.60
CA ASN A 175 -0.99 16.32 -15.33
C ASN A 175 0.05 16.87 -14.33
N ASP A 176 1.24 17.12 -14.78
CA ASP A 176 2.31 17.76 -14.00
C ASP A 176 2.35 19.27 -14.19
N THR A 177 1.83 19.76 -15.32
CA THR A 177 1.62 21.20 -15.57
C THR A 177 0.14 21.51 -15.39
N MET A 178 -0.19 22.54 -14.61
CA MET A 178 -1.58 22.98 -14.41
C MET A 178 -2.15 23.70 -15.65
N LEU A 179 -1.47 23.70 -16.77
CA LEU A 179 -1.85 24.37 -18.01
C LEU A 179 -2.49 23.37 -18.97
N GLY A 180 -3.62 23.78 -19.55
CA GLY A 180 -4.34 23.02 -20.58
C GLY A 180 -5.33 21.98 -20.05
N ASP A 181 -6.01 21.36 -20.99
CA ASP A 181 -6.96 20.29 -20.74
C ASP A 181 -6.25 18.99 -20.38
N ALA A 182 -6.75 18.31 -19.40
CA ALA A 182 -6.21 17.04 -18.92
C ALA A 182 -7.29 16.14 -18.36
N VAL A 183 -6.93 14.89 -18.13
CA VAL A 183 -7.78 13.92 -17.43
C VAL A 183 -7.72 14.15 -15.92
N TYR A 184 -8.89 14.16 -15.31
CA TYR A 184 -9.07 14.16 -13.86
C TYR A 184 -9.67 12.85 -13.40
N THR A 185 -9.39 12.44 -12.19
CA THR A 185 -10.11 11.37 -11.51
C THR A 185 -10.88 11.95 -10.34
N LEU A 186 -12.20 11.84 -10.37
CA LEU A 186 -13.04 12.03 -9.20
C LEU A 186 -12.91 10.81 -8.30
N ASN A 187 -12.60 11.04 -7.03
CA ASN A 187 -12.47 10.02 -6.01
C ASN A 187 -13.46 10.26 -4.87
N TYR A 188 -14.29 9.27 -4.60
CA TYR A 188 -15.13 9.20 -3.40
C TYR A 188 -14.48 8.27 -2.39
N THR A 189 -14.50 8.65 -1.11
CA THR A 189 -14.01 7.80 -0.01
C THR A 189 -14.97 7.85 1.16
N ASP A 190 -15.55 6.71 1.51
CA ASP A 190 -16.43 6.54 2.66
C ASP A 190 -15.65 6.54 3.97
N SER A 191 -16.09 7.31 4.96
CA SER A 191 -15.39 7.47 6.23
C SER A 191 -15.54 6.27 7.17
N ALA A 192 -16.64 5.54 7.09
CA ALA A 192 -16.92 4.39 7.95
C ALA A 192 -16.27 3.10 7.43
N THR A 193 -16.44 2.82 6.14
CA THR A 193 -16.01 1.59 5.51
C THR A 193 -14.63 1.68 4.85
N CYS A 194 -14.14 2.90 4.62
CA CYS A 194 -12.95 3.18 3.80
C CYS A 194 -13.10 2.70 2.34
N LEU A 195 -14.33 2.43 1.88
CA LEU A 195 -14.61 2.16 0.48
C LEU A 195 -14.24 3.38 -0.35
N CYS A 196 -13.50 3.18 -1.43
CA CYS A 196 -13.20 4.24 -2.37
C CYS A 196 -13.59 3.86 -3.80
N ILE A 197 -14.20 4.81 -4.50
CA ILE A 197 -14.70 4.65 -5.86
C ILE A 197 -14.15 5.77 -6.73
N GLN A 198 -13.57 5.42 -7.86
CA GLN A 198 -12.92 6.34 -8.78
C GLN A 198 -13.72 6.44 -10.08
N ARG A 199 -13.72 7.63 -10.67
CA ARG A 199 -14.23 7.89 -12.01
C ARG A 199 -13.33 8.88 -12.74
N ALA A 200 -12.86 8.50 -13.92
CA ALA A 200 -12.12 9.38 -14.80
C ALA A 200 -13.06 10.28 -15.59
N GLN A 201 -12.68 11.55 -15.74
CA GLN A 201 -13.40 12.56 -16.53
C GLN A 201 -12.43 13.42 -17.31
N TRP A 202 -12.91 14.00 -18.41
CA TRP A 202 -12.18 15.03 -19.14
C TRP A 202 -12.47 16.39 -18.52
N ASN A 203 -11.42 17.10 -18.14
CA ASN A 203 -11.45 18.36 -17.38
C ASN A 203 -12.17 18.25 -16.01
N LYS A 204 -12.33 19.36 -15.32
CA LYS A 204 -13.07 19.48 -14.05
C LYS A 204 -14.29 20.40 -14.16
N GLY A 205 -14.96 20.36 -15.31
CA GLY A 205 -16.21 21.08 -15.51
C GLY A 205 -17.34 20.54 -14.65
N GLN A 206 -18.34 21.37 -14.38
CA GLN A 206 -19.46 21.04 -13.49
C GLN A 206 -20.26 19.82 -14.01
N GLU A 207 -20.55 19.78 -15.32
CA GLU A 207 -21.27 18.65 -15.96
C GLU A 207 -20.50 17.34 -15.89
N ALA A 208 -19.20 17.36 -16.22
CA ALA A 208 -18.34 16.18 -16.15
C ALA A 208 -18.24 15.64 -14.71
N THR A 209 -18.16 16.55 -13.72
CA THR A 209 -18.12 16.21 -12.31
C THR A 209 -19.45 15.62 -11.83
N LEU A 210 -20.57 16.22 -12.22
CA LEU A 210 -21.90 15.70 -11.91
C LEU A 210 -22.12 14.31 -12.49
N GLU A 211 -21.75 14.08 -13.75
CA GLU A 211 -21.87 12.76 -14.38
C GLU A 211 -21.01 11.71 -13.66
N SER A 212 -19.80 12.09 -13.27
CA SER A 212 -18.93 11.22 -12.48
C SER A 212 -19.54 10.88 -11.11
N MET A 213 -20.21 11.83 -10.44
CA MET A 213 -20.92 11.59 -9.18
C MET A 213 -22.11 10.63 -9.34
N LYS A 214 -22.90 10.79 -10.42
CA LYS A 214 -23.99 9.88 -10.73
C LYS A 214 -23.50 8.43 -10.91
N GLU A 215 -22.40 8.24 -11.61
CA GLU A 215 -21.80 6.92 -11.78
C GLU A 215 -21.21 6.35 -10.48
N ILE A 216 -20.64 7.18 -9.59
CA ILE A 216 -20.19 6.76 -8.27
C ILE A 216 -21.38 6.33 -7.41
N LYS A 217 -22.51 7.09 -7.42
CA LYS A 217 -23.72 6.76 -6.67
C LYS A 217 -24.25 5.36 -7.01
N LYS A 218 -24.26 4.99 -8.31
CA LYS A 218 -24.71 3.66 -8.77
C LYS A 218 -23.88 2.49 -8.22
N LYS A 219 -22.61 2.73 -7.85
CA LYS A 219 -21.70 1.70 -7.36
C LYS A 219 -21.70 1.54 -5.84
N LEU A 220 -22.31 2.46 -5.10
CA LEU A 220 -22.39 2.37 -3.65
C LEU A 220 -23.29 1.23 -3.21
N PRO A 221 -22.84 0.32 -2.31
CA PRO A 221 -23.66 -0.78 -1.80
C PRO A 221 -24.62 -0.36 -0.69
N TYR A 222 -24.75 0.91 -0.42
CA TYR A 222 -25.62 1.54 0.57
C TYR A 222 -25.99 2.95 0.13
N PRO A 223 -27.03 3.59 0.73
CA PRO A 223 -27.42 4.96 0.39
C PRO A 223 -26.27 5.95 0.58
N TRP A 224 -26.10 6.89 -0.34
CA TRP A 224 -25.18 8.01 -0.17
C TRP A 224 -25.84 9.07 0.70
N LEU A 225 -25.39 9.23 1.95
CA LEU A 225 -26.05 10.09 2.94
C LEU A 225 -25.43 11.51 2.97
N MET A 226 -24.11 11.62 2.81
CA MET A 226 -23.42 12.90 2.84
C MET A 226 -22.25 12.92 1.84
N ALA A 227 -22.16 14.03 1.12
CA ALA A 227 -21.05 14.38 0.25
C ALA A 227 -20.26 15.53 0.86
N HIS A 228 -18.94 15.33 1.03
CA HIS A 228 -18.02 16.32 1.60
C HIS A 228 -16.81 16.53 0.70
N PRO A 229 -16.93 17.39 -0.33
CA PRO A 229 -15.78 17.83 -1.12
C PRO A 229 -14.91 18.85 -0.39
N ASP A 230 -13.80 19.17 -1.04
CA ASP A 230 -13.05 20.39 -0.73
C ASP A 230 -13.83 21.66 -1.20
N THR A 231 -13.14 22.81 -1.26
CA THR A 231 -13.75 24.06 -1.70
C THR A 231 -13.54 24.33 -3.20
N GLY A 232 -13.32 23.32 -4.03
CA GLY A 232 -13.15 23.43 -5.47
C GLY A 232 -14.39 23.91 -6.19
N SER A 233 -14.23 24.71 -7.25
CA SER A 233 -15.35 25.26 -8.03
C SER A 233 -16.11 24.17 -8.81
N GLU A 234 -15.49 23.05 -9.08
CA GLU A 234 -16.10 21.87 -9.68
C GLU A 234 -17.21 21.27 -8.82
N PHE A 235 -17.11 21.42 -7.50
CA PHE A 235 -18.10 20.95 -6.52
C PHE A 235 -19.03 22.07 -6.05
N ILE A 236 -18.46 23.27 -5.82
CA ILE A 236 -19.16 24.39 -5.25
C ILE A 236 -19.85 25.18 -6.38
N ASN A 237 -20.94 24.64 -6.91
CA ASN A 237 -21.77 25.22 -7.96
C ASN A 237 -23.24 24.81 -7.78
N PHE A 238 -24.16 25.52 -8.44
CA PHE A 238 -25.61 25.28 -8.33
C PHE A 238 -26.03 23.92 -8.86
N LEU A 239 -25.50 23.49 -9.99
CA LEU A 239 -25.85 22.21 -10.64
C LEU A 239 -25.57 21.01 -9.70
N VAL A 240 -24.41 21.00 -9.06
CA VAL A 240 -24.04 19.95 -8.11
C VAL A 240 -24.84 20.05 -6.81
N LYS A 241 -25.10 21.28 -6.32
CA LYS A 241 -25.91 21.51 -5.12
C LYS A 241 -27.33 21.00 -5.30
N GLU A 242 -28.03 21.41 -6.38
CA GLU A 242 -29.40 20.96 -6.72
C GLU A 242 -29.47 19.43 -6.83
N TRP A 243 -28.52 18.81 -7.52
CA TRP A 243 -28.50 17.35 -7.65
C TRP A 243 -28.35 16.63 -6.30
N PHE A 244 -27.56 17.15 -5.35
CA PHE A 244 -27.47 16.56 -4.02
C PHE A 244 -28.79 16.73 -3.26
N GLU A 245 -29.44 17.88 -3.36
CA GLU A 245 -30.73 18.16 -2.74
C GLU A 245 -31.82 17.22 -3.31
N ASP A 246 -31.93 17.07 -4.63
CA ASP A 246 -32.88 16.18 -5.30
C ASP A 246 -32.68 14.70 -4.97
N ASN A 247 -31.51 14.33 -4.47
CA ASN A 247 -31.17 12.95 -4.13
C ASN A 247 -31.08 12.70 -2.62
N ASP A 248 -31.53 13.63 -1.78
CA ASP A 248 -31.47 13.56 -0.31
C ASP A 248 -30.04 13.35 0.23
N ILE A 249 -29.04 13.86 -0.47
CA ILE A 249 -27.64 13.77 -0.08
C ILE A 249 -27.23 15.05 0.63
N LYS A 250 -26.89 14.98 1.90
CA LYS A 250 -26.42 16.14 2.66
C LYS A 250 -25.13 16.68 2.04
N PHE A 251 -25.16 17.92 1.58
CA PHE A 251 -24.00 18.59 1.00
C PHE A 251 -23.28 19.43 2.04
N THR A 252 -21.98 19.15 2.26
CA THR A 252 -21.13 19.88 3.20
C THR A 252 -19.80 20.21 2.55
N ARG A 253 -18.96 21.01 3.19
CA ARG A 253 -17.62 21.34 2.69
C ARG A 253 -16.57 21.45 3.81
N SER A 254 -15.32 21.34 3.44
CA SER A 254 -14.18 21.57 4.33
C SER A 254 -14.00 23.05 4.67
N ARG A 255 -13.32 23.32 5.77
CA ARG A 255 -12.87 24.68 6.11
C ARG A 255 -11.77 25.14 5.15
N PRO A 256 -11.75 26.40 4.73
CA PRO A 256 -10.67 26.94 3.91
C PRO A 256 -9.29 26.74 4.57
N GLY A 257 -8.33 26.22 3.83
CA GLY A 257 -6.95 26.03 4.28
C GLY A 257 -6.73 24.93 5.34
N ARG A 258 -7.75 24.12 5.67
CA ARG A 258 -7.65 23.03 6.65
C ARG A 258 -7.55 21.67 5.98
N LYS A 259 -6.35 21.25 5.57
CA LYS A 259 -6.07 19.95 4.94
C LYS A 259 -6.58 18.73 5.70
N ASN A 260 -6.70 18.82 7.03
CA ASN A 260 -7.18 17.71 7.86
C ASN A 260 -8.67 17.42 7.73
N ASP A 261 -9.47 18.29 7.12
CA ASP A 261 -10.91 18.10 7.01
C ASP A 261 -11.25 17.06 5.92
N ASN A 262 -10.38 16.89 4.89
CA ASN A 262 -10.53 15.92 3.78
C ASN A 262 -9.52 14.74 3.86
N MET A 263 -9.10 14.35 5.05
CA MET A 263 -8.00 13.43 5.24
C MET A 263 -8.22 12.02 4.69
N TYR A 264 -9.47 11.51 4.66
CA TYR A 264 -9.77 10.17 4.15
C TYR A 264 -9.57 10.09 2.64
N VAL A 265 -10.11 11.06 1.89
CA VAL A 265 -9.96 11.10 0.44
C VAL A 265 -8.54 11.46 0.01
N GLU A 266 -7.86 12.39 0.72
CA GLU A 266 -6.46 12.73 0.46
C GLU A 266 -5.53 11.52 0.63
N GLU A 267 -5.72 10.72 1.69
CA GLU A 267 -4.98 9.47 1.90
C GLU A 267 -5.19 8.50 0.73
N ARG A 268 -6.44 8.36 0.25
CA ARG A 268 -6.76 7.48 -0.87
C ARG A 268 -6.23 7.99 -2.20
N ASN A 269 -6.20 9.29 -2.43
CA ASN A 269 -5.56 9.89 -3.60
C ASN A 269 -4.08 9.47 -3.72
N GLY A 270 -3.35 9.49 -2.62
CA GLY A 270 -1.97 9.02 -2.56
C GLY A 270 -1.82 7.50 -2.70
N HIS A 271 -2.53 6.76 -1.86
CA HIS A 271 -2.37 5.31 -1.73
C HIS A 271 -3.05 4.50 -2.83
N VAL A 272 -4.09 5.03 -3.48
CA VAL A 272 -4.81 4.37 -4.57
C VAL A 272 -4.44 5.00 -5.90
N ILE A 273 -4.88 6.24 -6.16
CA ILE A 273 -4.77 6.83 -7.51
C ILE A 273 -3.29 7.01 -7.90
N ARG A 274 -2.51 7.71 -7.09
CA ARG A 274 -1.09 7.97 -7.40
C ARG A 274 -0.23 6.71 -7.39
N LYS A 275 -0.54 5.77 -6.51
CA LYS A 275 0.19 4.50 -6.46
C LYS A 275 -0.12 3.59 -7.64
N MET A 276 -1.39 3.52 -8.07
CA MET A 276 -1.88 2.58 -9.07
C MET A 276 -1.68 3.07 -10.51
N ILE A 277 -1.91 4.38 -10.73
CA ILE A 277 -1.79 5.01 -12.05
C ILE A 277 -0.43 5.69 -12.21
N GLY A 278 0.23 6.06 -11.11
CA GLY A 278 1.48 6.83 -11.14
C GLY A 278 1.25 8.33 -11.34
N TYR A 279 2.35 9.02 -11.63
CA TYR A 279 2.37 10.46 -11.89
C TYR A 279 2.47 10.75 -13.41
N VAL A 280 1.80 9.92 -14.20
CA VAL A 280 1.79 10.08 -15.66
C VAL A 280 0.88 11.23 -16.04
N SER A 281 1.34 12.07 -16.96
CA SER A 281 0.55 13.13 -17.57
C SER A 281 -0.41 12.51 -18.59
N LEU A 282 -1.72 12.65 -18.36
CA LEU A 282 -2.79 12.17 -19.24
C LEU A 282 -3.49 13.36 -19.92
N THR A 283 -3.02 13.70 -21.11
CA THR A 283 -3.47 14.86 -21.89
C THR A 283 -4.32 14.50 -23.11
N CYS A 284 -4.55 13.21 -23.33
CA CYS A 284 -5.42 12.72 -24.40
C CYS A 284 -6.82 12.41 -23.87
N ARG A 285 -7.88 13.04 -24.41
CA ARG A 285 -9.27 12.75 -24.05
C ARG A 285 -9.64 11.28 -24.28
N GLY A 286 -9.03 10.63 -25.28
CA GLY A 286 -9.27 9.23 -25.62
C GLY A 286 -8.93 8.23 -24.50
N VAL A 287 -8.14 8.62 -23.47
CA VAL A 287 -7.81 7.75 -22.34
C VAL A 287 -8.90 7.68 -21.27
N VAL A 288 -9.89 8.59 -21.27
CA VAL A 288 -10.96 8.64 -20.25
C VAL A 288 -11.75 7.33 -20.20
N LYS A 289 -12.18 6.82 -21.35
CA LYS A 289 -12.94 5.56 -21.42
C LYS A 289 -12.09 4.35 -20.96
N PRO A 290 -10.88 4.10 -21.49
CA PRO A 290 -10.01 3.02 -21.00
C PRO A 290 -9.66 3.14 -19.52
N LEU A 291 -9.48 4.35 -18.99
CA LEU A 291 -9.21 4.56 -17.57
C LEU A 291 -10.45 4.22 -16.71
N ASN A 292 -11.67 4.49 -17.20
CA ASN A 292 -12.89 4.04 -16.53
C ASN A 292 -13.07 2.52 -16.61
N GLU A 293 -12.66 1.87 -17.70
CA GLU A 293 -12.60 0.40 -17.80
C GLU A 293 -11.60 -0.19 -16.78
N TYR A 294 -10.48 0.49 -16.55
CA TYR A 294 -9.54 0.14 -15.49
C TYR A 294 -10.17 0.28 -14.09
N TYR A 295 -10.85 1.39 -13.80
CA TYR A 295 -11.52 1.61 -12.53
C TYR A 295 -12.66 0.64 -12.26
N TYR A 296 -13.28 0.11 -13.31
CA TYR A 296 -14.29 -0.94 -13.18
C TYR A 296 -13.72 -2.23 -12.58
N VAL A 297 -12.48 -2.58 -12.91
CA VAL A 297 -11.78 -3.74 -12.34
C VAL A 297 -11.09 -3.40 -11.00
N LEU A 298 -10.63 -2.16 -10.86
CA LEU A 298 -10.00 -1.69 -9.62
C LEU A 298 -10.99 -1.68 -8.45
N TYR A 299 -12.24 -1.31 -8.68
CA TYR A 299 -13.27 -1.22 -7.64
C TYR A 299 -13.45 -2.53 -6.84
N PRO A 300 -13.78 -3.69 -7.44
CA PRO A 300 -13.90 -4.94 -6.69
C PRO A 300 -12.57 -5.36 -6.04
N TYR A 301 -11.44 -5.06 -6.65
CA TYR A 301 -10.14 -5.34 -6.05
C TYR A 301 -9.93 -4.55 -4.75
N LEU A 302 -10.20 -3.25 -4.74
CA LEU A 302 -10.11 -2.41 -3.54
C LEU A 302 -11.15 -2.79 -2.49
N MET A 303 -12.39 -3.06 -2.91
CA MET A 303 -13.51 -3.41 -2.05
C MET A 303 -13.22 -4.70 -1.27
N HIS A 304 -12.80 -5.75 -1.97
CA HIS A 304 -12.77 -7.11 -1.41
C HIS A 304 -11.41 -7.54 -0.87
N PHE A 305 -10.30 -6.96 -1.39
CA PHE A 305 -8.97 -7.52 -1.13
C PHE A 305 -7.97 -6.53 -0.53
N VAL A 306 -8.17 -5.22 -0.67
CA VAL A 306 -7.20 -4.25 -0.14
C VAL A 306 -7.58 -3.83 1.28
N THR A 307 -6.76 -4.26 2.25
CA THR A 307 -6.96 -3.84 3.65
C THR A 307 -6.55 -2.40 3.89
N VAL A 308 -7.26 -1.78 4.79
CA VAL A 308 -7.08 -0.38 5.21
C VAL A 308 -7.02 -0.31 6.73
N ARG A 309 -6.13 0.52 7.27
CA ARG A 309 -6.19 0.93 8.69
C ARG A 309 -6.95 2.24 8.79
N ARG A 310 -8.13 2.19 9.38
CA ARG A 310 -8.92 3.39 9.61
C ARG A 310 -8.35 4.19 10.78
N MET A 311 -8.22 5.50 10.60
CA MET A 311 -7.85 6.40 11.71
C MET A 311 -9.06 6.56 12.64
N ILE A 312 -8.89 6.23 13.92
CA ILE A 312 -9.94 6.27 14.95
C ILE A 312 -9.79 7.43 15.92
N GLY A 313 -8.69 8.17 15.89
CA GLY A 313 -8.48 9.31 16.75
C GLY A 313 -7.16 10.01 16.54
N LYS A 314 -6.98 11.07 17.32
CA LYS A 314 -5.71 11.81 17.45
C LYS A 314 -5.47 12.09 18.94
N GLU A 315 -4.29 11.80 19.43
CA GLU A 315 -3.82 12.17 20.76
C GLU A 315 -2.83 13.30 20.66
N LYS A 316 -2.90 14.23 21.60
CA LYS A 316 -1.92 15.31 21.71
C LYS A 316 -0.71 14.77 22.46
N ASP A 317 0.44 14.77 21.79
CA ASP A 317 1.73 14.37 22.35
C ASP A 317 2.64 15.60 22.31
N ASN A 318 2.75 16.31 23.45
CA ASN A 318 3.43 17.59 23.58
C ASN A 318 2.87 18.65 22.59
N SER A 319 3.71 19.13 21.67
CA SER A 319 3.34 20.09 20.62
C SER A 319 2.79 19.45 19.34
N LYS A 320 2.78 18.11 19.23
CA LYS A 320 2.38 17.36 18.03
C LYS A 320 1.15 16.51 18.30
N TYR A 321 0.38 16.22 17.23
CA TYR A 321 -0.72 15.25 17.29
C TYR A 321 -0.27 13.90 16.73
N LYS A 322 -0.42 12.84 17.53
CA LYS A 322 -0.24 11.45 17.12
C LYS A 322 -1.57 10.90 16.60
N ARG A 323 -1.56 10.33 15.41
CA ARG A 323 -2.74 9.66 14.83
C ARG A 323 -2.87 8.26 15.41
N ILE A 324 -4.09 7.92 15.85
CA ILE A 324 -4.42 6.59 16.34
C ILE A 324 -5.17 5.85 15.24
N TYR A 325 -4.74 4.64 14.96
CA TYR A 325 -5.36 3.76 13.97
C TYR A 325 -5.91 2.52 14.63
N GLU A 326 -6.88 1.89 13.98
CA GLU A 326 -7.38 0.58 14.37
C GLU A 326 -6.24 -0.44 14.50
N LYS A 327 -6.37 -1.36 15.45
CA LYS A 327 -5.35 -2.40 15.70
C LYS A 327 -5.27 -3.40 14.53
N VAL A 328 -6.42 -3.82 14.01
CA VAL A 328 -6.54 -4.80 12.93
C VAL A 328 -6.99 -4.11 11.64
N PRO A 329 -6.18 -4.15 10.56
CA PRO A 329 -6.62 -3.68 9.26
C PRO A 329 -7.72 -4.58 8.70
N MET A 330 -8.73 -3.99 8.06
CA MET A 330 -9.83 -4.69 7.41
C MET A 330 -10.03 -4.17 5.98
N THR A 331 -10.60 -5.02 5.11
CA THR A 331 -11.07 -4.57 3.79
C THR A 331 -12.37 -3.77 3.94
N PRO A 332 -12.74 -2.91 2.97
CA PRO A 332 -14.06 -2.29 2.94
C PRO A 332 -15.20 -3.32 3.00
N TYR A 333 -15.07 -4.43 2.28
CA TYR A 333 -16.00 -5.56 2.33
C TYR A 333 -16.24 -6.07 3.75
N GLN A 334 -15.18 -6.37 4.50
CA GLN A 334 -15.27 -6.85 5.88
C GLN A 334 -15.99 -5.81 6.77
N ARG A 335 -15.68 -4.51 6.61
CA ARG A 335 -16.36 -3.44 7.37
C ARG A 335 -17.82 -3.33 7.04
N ILE A 336 -18.20 -3.45 5.77
CA ILE A 336 -19.60 -3.42 5.32
C ILE A 336 -20.39 -4.59 5.94
N LEU A 337 -19.82 -5.79 5.94
CA LEU A 337 -20.47 -6.96 6.54
C LEU A 337 -20.71 -6.81 8.05
N LEU A 338 -19.81 -6.15 8.75
CA LEU A 338 -19.91 -5.92 10.19
C LEU A 338 -20.82 -4.74 10.56
N HIS A 339 -21.13 -3.85 9.61
CA HIS A 339 -21.85 -2.62 9.95
C HIS A 339 -23.35 -2.84 10.04
N PRO A 340 -24.02 -2.47 11.17
CA PRO A 340 -25.45 -2.75 11.38
C PRO A 340 -26.38 -1.97 10.45
N SER A 341 -26.00 -0.78 9.99
CA SER A 341 -26.84 0.05 9.10
C SER A 341 -26.84 -0.39 7.62
N VAL A 342 -26.05 -1.40 7.27
CA VAL A 342 -26.09 -1.94 5.90
C VAL A 342 -27.09 -3.12 5.88
N SER A 343 -28.01 -3.10 4.89
CA SER A 343 -29.06 -4.11 4.76
C SER A 343 -28.46 -5.51 4.53
N GLU A 344 -29.12 -6.54 5.10
CA GLU A 344 -28.70 -7.92 4.90
C GLU A 344 -28.77 -8.36 3.44
N GLU A 345 -29.66 -7.77 2.65
CA GLU A 345 -29.73 -8.01 1.20
C GLU A 345 -28.44 -7.59 0.51
N ASN A 346 -27.92 -6.38 0.78
CA ASN A 346 -26.69 -5.88 0.22
C ASN A 346 -25.47 -6.68 0.70
N LYS A 347 -25.45 -7.09 1.98
CA LYS A 347 -24.42 -7.98 2.50
C LYS A 347 -24.41 -9.34 1.78
N LYS A 348 -25.60 -9.93 1.51
CA LYS A 348 -25.72 -11.18 0.75
C LYS A 348 -25.20 -11.02 -0.69
N LYS A 349 -25.55 -9.94 -1.39
CA LYS A 349 -25.03 -9.65 -2.74
C LYS A 349 -23.50 -9.58 -2.75
N LEU A 350 -22.91 -8.86 -1.80
CA LEU A 350 -21.44 -8.74 -1.68
C LEU A 350 -20.76 -10.07 -1.35
N LYS A 351 -21.37 -10.94 -0.53
CA LYS A 351 -20.84 -12.28 -0.25
C LYS A 351 -20.80 -13.16 -1.51
N ILE A 352 -21.89 -13.13 -2.29
CA ILE A 352 -21.99 -13.87 -3.58
C ILE A 352 -20.93 -13.37 -4.58
N GLU A 353 -20.73 -12.05 -4.66
CA GLU A 353 -19.70 -11.45 -5.50
C GLU A 353 -18.29 -11.87 -5.05
N HIS A 354 -18.01 -11.75 -3.75
CA HIS A 354 -16.70 -12.07 -3.17
C HIS A 354 -16.21 -13.50 -3.51
N VAL A 355 -17.11 -14.48 -3.42
CA VAL A 355 -16.77 -15.89 -3.72
C VAL A 355 -16.31 -16.09 -5.17
N LYS A 356 -16.75 -15.25 -6.10
CA LYS A 356 -16.38 -15.34 -7.53
C LYS A 356 -15.06 -14.64 -7.87
N LEU A 357 -14.54 -13.82 -6.97
CA LEU A 357 -13.38 -12.98 -7.24
C LEU A 357 -12.07 -13.69 -6.87
N ASN A 358 -11.00 -13.28 -7.57
CA ASN A 358 -9.63 -13.71 -7.33
C ASN A 358 -8.70 -12.49 -7.44
N PRO A 359 -7.95 -12.14 -6.38
CA PRO A 359 -7.13 -10.95 -6.37
C PRO A 359 -6.00 -10.96 -7.40
N LEU A 360 -5.45 -12.13 -7.73
CA LEU A 360 -4.38 -12.23 -8.71
C LEU A 360 -4.91 -12.08 -10.15
N ILE A 361 -6.10 -12.62 -10.43
CA ILE A 361 -6.76 -12.43 -11.74
C ILE A 361 -7.12 -10.96 -11.94
N LEU A 362 -7.74 -10.34 -10.92
CA LEU A 362 -8.06 -8.91 -10.96
C LEU A 362 -6.80 -8.07 -11.18
N LYS A 363 -5.70 -8.40 -10.51
CA LYS A 363 -4.43 -7.69 -10.67
C LYS A 363 -3.88 -7.77 -12.09
N LYS A 364 -3.90 -8.95 -12.72
CA LYS A 364 -3.48 -9.15 -14.11
C LYS A 364 -4.36 -8.35 -15.09
N GLU A 365 -5.68 -8.36 -14.86
CA GLU A 365 -6.61 -7.60 -15.71
C GLU A 365 -6.42 -6.08 -15.53
N MET A 366 -6.14 -5.63 -14.32
CA MET A 366 -5.78 -4.23 -14.06
C MET A 366 -4.50 -3.81 -14.79
N GLU A 367 -3.45 -4.65 -14.76
CA GLU A 367 -2.20 -4.40 -15.48
C GLU A 367 -2.41 -4.28 -16.99
N LYS A 368 -3.20 -5.19 -17.56
CA LYS A 368 -3.57 -5.14 -18.98
C LYS A 368 -4.30 -3.84 -19.34
N ARG A 369 -5.27 -3.41 -18.52
CA ARG A 369 -6.07 -2.22 -18.79
C ARG A 369 -5.29 -0.93 -18.61
N ILE A 370 -4.43 -0.83 -17.60
CA ILE A 370 -3.62 0.37 -17.39
C ILE A 370 -2.56 0.53 -18.49
N ASN A 371 -1.98 -0.57 -19.00
CA ASN A 371 -1.07 -0.51 -20.13
C ASN A 371 -1.76 0.04 -21.37
N LYS A 372 -3.04 -0.34 -21.65
CA LYS A 372 -3.82 0.25 -22.74
C LYS A 372 -4.01 1.77 -22.59
N VAL A 373 -4.17 2.27 -21.36
CA VAL A 373 -4.23 3.72 -21.09
C VAL A 373 -2.92 4.40 -21.46
N TYR A 374 -1.79 3.81 -21.06
CA TYR A 374 -0.47 4.34 -21.37
C TYR A 374 -0.15 4.31 -22.87
N ASP A 375 -0.52 3.23 -23.56
CA ASP A 375 -0.34 3.11 -25.01
C ASP A 375 -1.10 4.20 -25.77
N ILE A 376 -2.36 4.47 -25.38
CA ILE A 376 -3.17 5.54 -25.99
C ILE A 376 -2.55 6.91 -25.68
N GLN A 377 -2.13 7.15 -24.43
CA GLN A 377 -1.49 8.40 -24.05
C GLN A 377 -0.19 8.62 -24.83
N GLN A 378 0.63 7.57 -24.99
CA GLN A 378 1.89 7.65 -25.73
C GLN A 378 1.68 7.95 -27.22
N ARG A 379 0.62 7.40 -27.82
CA ARG A 379 0.32 7.59 -29.26
C ARG A 379 -0.34 8.92 -29.58
N PHE A 380 -1.23 9.39 -28.71
CA PHE A 380 -2.15 10.49 -28.98
C PHE A 380 -2.09 11.63 -27.97
N GLY A 381 -1.32 11.49 -26.89
CA GLY A 381 -1.12 12.55 -25.92
C GLY A 381 -0.14 13.61 -26.43
N ASN A 382 -0.22 14.81 -25.84
CA ASN A 382 0.75 15.86 -26.16
C ASN A 382 2.15 15.36 -25.83
N LYS A 383 3.03 15.34 -26.81
CA LYS A 383 4.46 15.10 -26.60
C LYS A 383 5.01 16.29 -25.80
N ARG A 384 5.84 16.02 -24.82
CA ARG A 384 6.65 17.07 -24.20
C ARG A 384 7.75 17.43 -25.21
N ASP A 385 7.88 18.70 -25.52
CA ASP A 385 9.06 19.24 -26.14
C ASP A 385 10.23 19.20 -25.16
#